data_59eb3f694b8b3cbd88f6e5d0b455ef90
#
_entry.id   59eb3f694b8b3cbd88f6e5d0b455ef90
#
_cell.length_a   1.000
_cell.length_b   1.000
_cell.length_c   1.000
_cell.angle_alpha   90.00
_cell.angle_beta   90.00
_cell.angle_gamma   90.00
#
_symmetry.space_group_name_H-M   'P 1'
#
loop_
_entity.id
_entity.type
_entity.pdbx_description
1 polymer ?
#
loop_
_entity_poly.entity_id
_entity_poly.type
_entity_poly.pdbx_seq_one_letter_code
_entity_poly.pdbx_strand_id
1 'polypeptide(L)'
;MSPRGERRSLALVCRTIGLARSSAYAARRSAASMVARSRPGPRTATSDEALLAHIRAVLGGAAFSGEGHRKVWARLRRLHDIRVGRKRVLRLMRAHGLLAPTRRRWTHSSGAHRGTIVPASPNVLWGTDATRVETSAEGWAWVFVAIDHHTLEPWAEVSKRGDRFAALVPVVDAVRSRFGAVTLNVARGIALRHDHGPQYISHHFTGELHYLGIADSPAYVREPEGNGVAEWFIRQLKEQLLWCERFATVAEADAAVRAFCKTFRDEWIVERLGYRTPAEAYATFIAERAA
;
A
#
# COMPACT_ATOMS: atom_id res chain seq x y z
N MET A 1 -56.95 -28.37 -31.08
CA MET A 1 -57.81 -27.15 -31.19
C MET A 1 -58.07 -26.65 -29.76
N SER A 2 -57.41 -25.54 -29.36
CA SER A 2 -57.55 -24.98 -28.02
C SER A 2 -58.79 -24.11 -27.99
N PRO A 3 -59.67 -24.24 -26.97
CA PRO A 3 -60.88 -23.42 -26.89
C PRO A 3 -60.59 -22.06 -26.27
N ARG A 4 -61.06 -21.07 -26.95
CA ARG A 4 -61.46 -19.74 -26.45
C ARG A 4 -60.53 -19.05 -25.44
N GLY A 5 -59.92 -17.96 -25.88
CA GLY A 5 -59.14 -17.02 -25.09
C GLY A 5 -59.93 -16.34 -23.94
N GLU A 6 -60.36 -17.10 -22.97
CA GLU A 6 -60.84 -16.53 -21.70
C GLU A 6 -59.70 -15.92 -20.93
N ARG A 7 -59.68 -14.60 -20.77
CA ARG A 7 -58.76 -13.87 -19.90
C ARG A 7 -58.99 -14.27 -18.47
N ARG A 8 -58.22 -15.21 -17.95
CA ARG A 8 -58.27 -15.59 -16.54
C ARG A 8 -57.86 -14.42 -15.63
N SER A 9 -58.53 -14.27 -14.50
CA SER A 9 -58.22 -13.17 -13.58
C SER A 9 -56.79 -13.33 -13.03
N LEU A 10 -56.05 -12.23 -12.92
CA LEU A 10 -54.70 -12.22 -12.36
C LEU A 10 -54.64 -12.82 -10.97
N ALA A 11 -55.72 -12.70 -10.22
CA ALA A 11 -55.87 -13.33 -8.90
C ALA A 11 -55.82 -14.85 -8.93
N LEU A 12 -56.50 -15.47 -9.94
CA LEU A 12 -56.52 -16.91 -10.14
C LEU A 12 -55.11 -17.41 -10.57
N VAL A 13 -54.50 -16.74 -11.53
CA VAL A 13 -53.16 -17.07 -12.00
C VAL A 13 -52.14 -17.01 -10.86
N CYS A 14 -52.14 -15.93 -10.08
CA CYS A 14 -51.22 -15.80 -8.94
C CYS A 14 -51.43 -16.90 -7.88
N ARG A 15 -52.67 -17.31 -7.61
CA ARG A 15 -52.99 -18.38 -6.68
C ARG A 15 -52.45 -19.72 -7.21
N THR A 16 -52.63 -20.00 -8.51
CA THR A 16 -52.22 -21.27 -9.11
C THR A 16 -50.71 -21.44 -9.11
N ILE A 17 -49.94 -20.36 -9.32
CA ILE A 17 -48.46 -20.40 -9.37
C ILE A 17 -47.79 -20.01 -8.06
N GLY A 18 -48.55 -19.80 -6.97
CA GLY A 18 -47.99 -19.47 -5.65
C GLY A 18 -47.33 -18.07 -5.58
N LEU A 19 -47.69 -17.16 -6.48
CA LEU A 19 -47.11 -15.79 -6.52
C LEU A 19 -47.99 -14.79 -5.75
N ALA A 20 -47.40 -14.00 -4.88
CA ALA A 20 -48.15 -12.91 -4.21
C ALA A 20 -48.68 -11.89 -5.25
N ARG A 21 -49.98 -11.53 -5.12
CA ARG A 21 -50.63 -10.56 -6.02
C ARG A 21 -49.88 -9.22 -6.08
N SER A 22 -49.35 -8.76 -4.94
CA SER A 22 -48.56 -7.54 -4.84
C SER A 22 -47.31 -7.60 -5.74
N SER A 23 -46.63 -8.74 -5.81
CA SER A 23 -45.47 -8.94 -6.66
C SER A 23 -45.83 -8.89 -8.16
N ALA A 24 -46.97 -9.51 -8.55
CA ALA A 24 -47.47 -9.45 -9.91
C ALA A 24 -47.83 -8.03 -10.35
N TYR A 25 -48.49 -7.25 -9.49
CA TYR A 25 -48.78 -5.86 -9.76
C TYR A 25 -47.56 -4.95 -9.77
N ALA A 26 -46.57 -5.25 -8.91
CA ALA A 26 -45.28 -4.54 -8.92
C ALA A 26 -44.51 -4.79 -10.21
N ALA A 27 -44.47 -6.03 -10.72
CA ALA A 27 -43.86 -6.37 -11.99
C ALA A 27 -44.52 -5.69 -13.18
N ARG A 28 -45.86 -5.65 -13.22
CA ARG A 28 -46.62 -4.92 -14.27
C ARG A 28 -46.33 -3.42 -14.24
N ARG A 29 -46.28 -2.80 -13.07
CA ARG A 29 -45.93 -1.37 -12.94
C ARG A 29 -44.49 -1.10 -13.35
N SER A 30 -43.57 -2.01 -13.04
CA SER A 30 -42.18 -1.90 -13.44
C SER A 30 -41.98 -2.03 -14.97
N ALA A 31 -42.74 -2.92 -15.63
CA ALA A 31 -42.72 -3.05 -17.08
C ALA A 31 -43.39 -1.86 -17.82
N ALA A 32 -44.37 -1.19 -17.20
CA ALA A 32 -45.02 -0.01 -17.78
C ALA A 32 -44.27 1.30 -17.57
N SER A 33 -43.28 1.32 -16.66
CA SER A 33 -42.47 2.51 -16.37
C SER A 33 -41.12 2.41 -17.07
N MET A 34 -40.97 3.00 -18.23
CA MET A 34 -39.71 3.18 -18.95
C MET A 34 -38.76 4.18 -18.25
N VAL A 35 -39.18 4.79 -17.17
CA VAL A 35 -38.33 5.69 -16.37
C VAL A 35 -37.44 4.85 -15.49
N ALA A 36 -36.13 4.87 -15.76
CA ALA A 36 -35.13 4.23 -14.91
C ALA A 36 -35.33 4.69 -13.47
N ARG A 37 -35.76 3.77 -12.60
CA ARG A 37 -35.92 4.08 -11.16
C ARG A 37 -34.58 4.47 -10.61
N SER A 38 -34.47 5.69 -10.07
CA SER A 38 -33.31 6.09 -9.31
C SER A 38 -33.11 5.09 -8.16
N ARG A 39 -31.90 4.58 -7.97
CA ARG A 39 -31.60 3.65 -6.88
C ARG A 39 -31.92 4.32 -5.56
N PRO A 40 -32.62 3.65 -4.62
CA PRO A 40 -32.87 4.18 -3.30
C PRO A 40 -31.53 4.41 -2.60
N GLY A 41 -31.33 5.59 -2.06
CA GLY A 41 -30.14 6.00 -1.33
C GLY A 41 -30.15 7.49 -1.04
N PRO A 42 -29.35 7.97 -0.10
CA PRO A 42 -29.26 9.38 0.19
C PRO A 42 -28.79 10.15 -1.07
N ARG A 43 -29.45 11.26 -1.37
CA ARG A 43 -29.00 12.18 -2.42
C ARG A 43 -27.63 12.75 -2.01
N THR A 44 -26.62 12.57 -2.84
CA THR A 44 -25.27 13.12 -2.60
C THR A 44 -25.10 14.39 -3.43
N ALA A 45 -24.40 15.38 -2.89
CA ALA A 45 -24.12 16.65 -3.57
C ALA A 45 -23.33 16.47 -4.88
N THR A 46 -22.54 15.38 -5.00
CA THR A 46 -21.70 15.11 -6.16
C THR A 46 -22.35 14.04 -7.05
N SER A 47 -22.55 14.32 -8.34
CA SER A 47 -23.04 13.32 -9.31
C SER A 47 -22.02 12.21 -9.55
N ASP A 48 -22.43 11.12 -10.20
CA ASP A 48 -21.49 10.01 -10.54
C ASP A 48 -20.49 10.46 -11.63
N GLU A 49 -20.89 11.30 -12.56
CA GLU A 49 -20.02 11.86 -13.61
C GLU A 49 -18.94 12.79 -13.01
N ALA A 50 -19.35 13.70 -12.12
CA ALA A 50 -18.42 14.59 -11.43
C ALA A 50 -17.46 13.80 -10.54
N LEU A 51 -17.96 12.79 -9.81
CA LEU A 51 -17.12 11.93 -8.99
C LEU A 51 -16.14 11.13 -9.83
N LEU A 52 -16.54 10.63 -11.00
CA LEU A 52 -15.67 9.91 -11.91
C LEU A 52 -14.56 10.83 -12.46
N ALA A 53 -14.87 12.07 -12.78
CA ALA A 53 -13.87 13.06 -13.19
C ALA A 53 -12.82 13.27 -12.08
N HIS A 54 -13.25 13.43 -10.83
CA HIS A 54 -12.32 13.54 -9.70
C HIS A 54 -11.50 12.26 -9.47
N ILE A 55 -12.10 11.06 -9.61
CA ILE A 55 -11.37 9.80 -9.52
C ILE A 55 -10.26 9.74 -10.57
N ARG A 56 -10.55 10.13 -11.81
CA ARG A 56 -9.55 10.14 -12.90
C ARG A 56 -8.45 11.17 -12.63
N ALA A 57 -8.79 12.36 -12.13
CA ALA A 57 -7.82 13.38 -11.77
C ALA A 57 -6.90 12.90 -10.65
N VAL A 58 -7.43 12.25 -9.60
CA VAL A 58 -6.64 11.66 -8.51
C VAL A 58 -5.69 10.59 -9.02
N LEU A 59 -6.16 9.70 -9.91
CA LEU A 59 -5.30 8.65 -10.47
C LEU A 59 -4.24 9.20 -11.42
N GLY A 60 -4.58 10.21 -12.22
CA GLY A 60 -3.64 10.85 -13.15
C GLY A 60 -2.57 11.71 -12.47
N GLY A 61 -2.87 12.26 -11.28
CA GLY A 61 -1.91 13.02 -10.48
C GLY A 61 -1.19 12.20 -9.41
N ALA A 62 -1.45 10.90 -9.30
CA ALA A 62 -0.80 10.06 -8.30
C ALA A 62 0.64 9.74 -8.69
N ALA A 63 1.58 9.89 -7.75
CA ALA A 63 2.98 9.53 -7.95
C ALA A 63 3.20 8.01 -8.15
N PHE A 64 2.24 7.19 -7.77
CA PHE A 64 2.33 5.72 -7.83
C PHE A 64 1.23 5.14 -8.69
N SER A 65 1.59 4.20 -9.56
CA SER A 65 0.64 3.50 -10.43
C SER A 65 -0.19 2.47 -9.65
N GLY A 66 -1.41 2.19 -10.14
CA GLY A 66 -2.24 1.12 -9.63
C GLY A 66 -2.78 1.34 -8.20
N GLU A 67 -3.07 2.58 -7.82
CA GLU A 67 -3.71 2.85 -6.53
C GLU A 67 -5.11 2.23 -6.45
N GLY A 68 -5.34 1.43 -5.41
CA GLY A 68 -6.63 0.79 -5.17
C GLY A 68 -7.71 1.77 -4.69
N HIS A 69 -8.98 1.38 -4.84
CA HIS A 69 -10.14 2.22 -4.50
C HIS A 69 -10.14 2.80 -3.07
N ARG A 70 -9.45 2.17 -2.11
CA ARG A 70 -9.34 2.68 -0.74
C ARG A 70 -8.45 3.91 -0.68
N LYS A 71 -7.30 3.88 -1.37
CA LYS A 71 -6.41 5.04 -1.47
C LYS A 71 -7.08 6.18 -2.25
N VAL A 72 -7.69 5.87 -3.40
CA VAL A 72 -8.44 6.86 -4.18
C VAL A 72 -9.54 7.52 -3.34
N TRP A 73 -10.32 6.74 -2.58
CA TRP A 73 -11.32 7.28 -1.67
C TRP A 73 -10.71 8.21 -0.61
N ALA A 74 -9.56 7.84 -0.04
CA ALA A 74 -8.88 8.65 0.96
C ALA A 74 -8.34 9.95 0.36
N ARG A 75 -7.74 9.90 -0.85
CA ARG A 75 -7.28 11.09 -1.57
C ARG A 75 -8.42 12.05 -1.93
N LEU A 76 -9.55 11.53 -2.43
CA LEU A 76 -10.74 12.33 -2.68
C LEU A 76 -11.18 13.14 -1.45
N ARG A 77 -11.16 12.48 -0.28
CA ARG A 77 -11.53 13.12 0.99
C ARG A 77 -10.48 14.14 1.45
N ARG A 78 -9.18 13.82 1.31
CA ARG A 78 -8.09 14.66 1.83
C ARG A 78 -7.75 15.84 0.92
N LEU A 79 -7.74 15.62 -0.40
CA LEU A 79 -7.30 16.63 -1.37
C LEU A 79 -8.43 17.45 -1.93
N HIS A 80 -9.66 16.91 -1.98
CA HIS A 80 -10.81 17.55 -2.63
C HIS A 80 -12.00 17.76 -1.69
N ASP A 81 -11.89 17.41 -0.40
CA ASP A 81 -12.99 17.37 0.60
C ASP A 81 -14.26 16.65 0.09
N ILE A 82 -14.10 15.68 -0.81
CA ILE A 82 -15.22 14.92 -1.36
C ILE A 82 -15.57 13.77 -0.41
N ARG A 83 -16.68 13.92 0.31
CA ARG A 83 -17.18 12.95 1.29
C ARG A 83 -18.20 12.00 0.67
N VAL A 84 -17.70 10.90 0.14
CA VAL A 84 -18.49 9.83 -0.49
C VAL A 84 -18.20 8.47 0.15
N GLY A 85 -19.12 7.53 0.00
CA GLY A 85 -18.92 6.17 0.52
C GLY A 85 -17.88 5.37 -0.30
N ARG A 86 -17.01 4.60 0.36
CA ARG A 86 -16.01 3.73 -0.30
C ARG A 86 -16.62 2.78 -1.33
N LYS A 87 -17.82 2.23 -1.05
CA LYS A 87 -18.55 1.34 -1.98
C LYS A 87 -18.93 2.05 -3.29
N ARG A 88 -19.23 3.35 -3.25
CA ARG A 88 -19.54 4.16 -4.43
C ARG A 88 -18.31 4.36 -5.30
N VAL A 89 -17.18 4.71 -4.70
CA VAL A 89 -15.88 4.82 -5.40
C VAL A 89 -15.51 3.48 -6.05
N LEU A 90 -15.58 2.38 -5.30
CA LEU A 90 -15.32 1.03 -5.84
C LEU A 90 -16.21 0.69 -7.02
N ARG A 91 -17.51 1.01 -6.94
CA ARG A 91 -18.47 0.76 -8.02
C ARG A 91 -18.10 1.50 -9.29
N LEU A 92 -17.80 2.80 -9.18
CA LEU A 92 -17.40 3.62 -10.34
C LEU A 92 -16.06 3.16 -10.93
N MET A 93 -15.05 2.93 -10.10
CA MET A 93 -13.77 2.43 -10.57
C MET A 93 -13.90 1.09 -11.29
N ARG A 94 -14.75 0.19 -10.78
CA ARG A 94 -15.02 -1.10 -11.44
C ARG A 94 -15.74 -0.93 -12.78
N ALA A 95 -16.77 -0.10 -12.82
CA ALA A 95 -17.57 0.14 -14.03
C ALA A 95 -16.75 0.76 -15.17
N HIS A 96 -15.69 1.49 -14.85
CA HIS A 96 -14.83 2.20 -15.81
C HIS A 96 -13.42 1.60 -15.98
N GLY A 97 -13.18 0.39 -15.48
CA GLY A 97 -11.89 -0.30 -15.65
C GLY A 97 -10.71 0.36 -14.94
N LEU A 98 -10.96 1.15 -13.88
CA LEU A 98 -9.95 1.91 -13.15
C LEU A 98 -9.41 1.20 -11.90
N LEU A 99 -9.72 -0.08 -11.71
CA LEU A 99 -9.20 -0.84 -10.58
C LEU A 99 -7.73 -1.20 -10.82
N ALA A 100 -6.96 -1.19 -9.73
CA ALA A 100 -5.61 -1.73 -9.75
C ALA A 100 -5.60 -3.19 -10.22
N PRO A 101 -4.57 -3.63 -10.95
CA PRO A 101 -4.42 -5.02 -11.34
C PRO A 101 -4.50 -5.96 -10.14
N THR A 102 -5.31 -7.01 -10.25
CA THR A 102 -5.42 -8.01 -9.17
C THR A 102 -4.22 -8.93 -9.24
N ARG A 103 -3.36 -8.91 -8.23
CA ARG A 103 -2.27 -9.86 -8.10
C ARG A 103 -2.81 -11.24 -7.73
N ARG A 104 -2.33 -12.29 -8.38
CA ARG A 104 -2.56 -13.65 -7.92
C ARG A 104 -1.93 -13.81 -6.52
N ARG A 105 -2.74 -14.07 -5.52
CA ARG A 105 -2.26 -14.50 -4.22
C ARG A 105 -1.76 -15.93 -4.37
N TRP A 106 -0.46 -16.13 -4.23
CA TRP A 106 0.06 -17.45 -3.93
C TRP A 106 -0.33 -17.76 -2.48
N THR A 107 -1.28 -18.66 -2.32
CA THR A 107 -1.66 -19.15 -0.99
C THR A 107 -0.65 -20.23 -0.61
N HIS A 108 0.47 -19.85 -0.01
CA HIS A 108 1.20 -20.79 0.80
C HIS A 108 0.43 -20.97 2.09
N SER A 109 -0.19 -22.13 2.24
CA SER A 109 -0.86 -22.55 3.46
C SER A 109 0.15 -23.09 4.46
N SER A 110 0.91 -22.24 5.12
CA SER A 110 1.56 -22.59 6.38
C SER A 110 0.89 -21.78 7.49
N GLY A 111 0.03 -22.45 8.24
CA GLY A 111 -0.95 -21.81 9.10
C GLY A 111 -0.47 -21.42 10.49
N ALA A 112 0.78 -21.07 10.73
CA ALA A 112 1.23 -20.82 12.09
C ALA A 112 1.28 -19.32 12.49
N HIS A 113 1.62 -18.40 11.59
CA HIS A 113 1.75 -16.98 11.96
C HIS A 113 1.16 -16.05 10.88
N ARG A 114 0.03 -15.42 11.19
CA ARG A 114 -0.60 -14.38 10.37
C ARG A 114 -0.40 -13.04 11.08
N GLY A 115 0.72 -12.37 10.85
CA GLY A 115 0.85 -11.04 11.38
C GLY A 115 2.14 -10.35 10.98
N THR A 116 2.03 -9.14 10.41
CA THR A 116 3.16 -8.23 10.31
C THR A 116 3.41 -7.67 11.70
N ILE A 117 4.64 -7.73 12.20
CA ILE A 117 5.02 -7.09 13.46
C ILE A 117 4.95 -5.58 13.27
N VAL A 118 3.96 -4.94 13.88
CA VAL A 118 3.80 -3.49 13.87
C VAL A 118 4.07 -2.98 15.28
N PRO A 119 5.22 -2.30 15.53
CA PRO A 119 5.49 -1.70 16.82
C PRO A 119 4.49 -0.57 17.13
N ALA A 120 4.30 -0.27 18.42
CA ALA A 120 3.34 0.75 18.86
C ALA A 120 3.74 2.17 18.46
N SER A 121 5.04 2.43 18.25
CA SER A 121 5.56 3.75 17.89
C SER A 121 6.71 3.65 16.88
N PRO A 122 7.04 4.77 16.21
CA PRO A 122 8.24 4.87 15.38
C PRO A 122 9.52 4.64 16.20
N ASN A 123 10.59 4.28 15.48
CA ASN A 123 11.93 4.10 16.07
C ASN A 123 12.02 3.02 17.17
N VAL A 124 11.17 1.99 17.09
CA VAL A 124 11.25 0.80 17.95
C VAL A 124 11.82 -0.38 17.18
N LEU A 125 11.34 -0.61 15.96
CA LEU A 125 11.80 -1.69 15.11
C LEU A 125 11.99 -1.18 13.69
N TRP A 126 13.20 -1.31 13.19
CA TRP A 126 13.54 -1.11 11.79
C TRP A 126 13.79 -2.46 11.11
N GLY A 127 13.57 -2.54 9.81
CA GLY A 127 13.92 -3.68 9.00
C GLY A 127 14.95 -3.28 7.95
N THR A 128 15.88 -4.18 7.61
CA THR A 128 16.80 -4.02 6.50
C THR A 128 16.77 -5.27 5.62
N ASP A 129 16.94 -5.07 4.33
CA ASP A 129 16.97 -6.12 3.34
C ASP A 129 17.68 -5.62 2.07
N ALA A 130 18.02 -6.51 1.15
CA ALA A 130 18.73 -6.17 -0.07
C ALA A 130 18.10 -6.81 -1.31
N THR A 131 18.25 -6.11 -2.43
CA THR A 131 17.92 -6.66 -3.74
C THR A 131 18.96 -6.24 -4.76
N ARG A 132 18.75 -6.58 -6.04
CA ARG A 132 19.65 -6.18 -7.13
C ARG A 132 18.90 -5.42 -8.19
N VAL A 133 19.64 -4.54 -8.88
CA VAL A 133 19.24 -3.82 -10.08
C VAL A 133 20.33 -3.98 -11.14
N GLU A 134 19.94 -4.13 -12.39
CA GLU A 134 20.86 -4.18 -13.51
C GLU A 134 21.00 -2.79 -14.11
N THR A 135 22.28 -2.39 -14.37
CA THR A 135 22.61 -1.17 -15.10
C THR A 135 23.27 -1.54 -16.43
N SER A 136 22.96 -0.80 -17.49
CA SER A 136 23.40 -1.17 -18.85
C SER A 136 24.89 -1.00 -19.08
N ALA A 137 25.53 -0.04 -18.43
CA ALA A 137 26.97 0.22 -18.58
C ALA A 137 27.85 -0.48 -17.53
N GLU A 138 27.30 -0.69 -16.31
CA GLU A 138 28.11 -1.19 -15.19
C GLU A 138 27.66 -2.58 -14.69
N GLY A 139 26.58 -3.17 -15.26
CA GLY A 139 26.03 -4.45 -14.89
C GLY A 139 25.32 -4.44 -13.53
N TRP A 140 25.30 -5.56 -12.82
CA TRP A 140 24.55 -5.72 -11.58
C TRP A 140 25.07 -4.86 -10.43
N ALA A 141 24.15 -4.21 -9.73
CA ALA A 141 24.38 -3.48 -8.49
C ALA A 141 23.42 -3.96 -7.40
N TRP A 142 23.78 -3.70 -6.15
CA TRP A 142 22.99 -4.01 -4.98
C TRP A 142 22.16 -2.77 -4.56
N VAL A 143 20.94 -3.01 -4.13
CA VAL A 143 20.07 -2.02 -3.52
C VAL A 143 19.84 -2.46 -2.08
N PHE A 144 20.39 -1.73 -1.13
CA PHE A 144 20.16 -1.94 0.30
C PHE A 144 19.06 -0.99 0.78
N VAL A 145 18.20 -1.47 1.65
CA VAL A 145 17.11 -0.67 2.23
C VAL A 145 17.11 -0.76 3.74
N ALA A 146 16.70 0.31 4.40
CA ALA A 146 16.27 0.32 5.79
C ALA A 146 14.86 0.92 5.84
N ILE A 147 13.99 0.44 6.73
CA ILE A 147 12.61 0.90 6.83
C ILE A 147 12.11 0.84 8.27
N ASP A 148 11.46 1.89 8.72
CA ASP A 148 10.77 1.88 10.01
C ASP A 148 9.47 1.08 9.92
N HIS A 149 9.30 0.08 10.79
CA HIS A 149 8.13 -0.80 10.75
C HIS A 149 6.83 -0.10 11.12
N HIS A 150 6.89 0.98 11.90
CA HIS A 150 5.69 1.74 12.28
C HIS A 150 5.24 2.70 11.18
N THR A 151 6.12 3.61 10.78
CA THR A 151 5.78 4.66 9.79
C THR A 151 5.85 4.18 8.36
N LEU A 152 6.61 3.13 8.07
CA LEU A 152 7.01 2.68 6.73
C LEU A 152 7.89 3.70 6.00
N GLU A 153 8.60 4.57 6.72
CA GLU A 153 9.58 5.46 6.10
C GLU A 153 10.81 4.68 5.68
N PRO A 154 11.21 4.76 4.39
CA PRO A 154 12.33 4.01 3.85
C PRO A 154 13.56 4.89 3.66
N TRP A 155 14.72 4.26 3.75
CA TRP A 155 16.03 4.76 3.32
C TRP A 155 16.67 3.72 2.43
N ALA A 156 17.40 4.11 1.41
CA ALA A 156 18.02 3.17 0.49
C ALA A 156 19.30 3.71 -0.12
N GLU A 157 20.16 2.78 -0.52
CA GLU A 157 21.45 3.00 -1.18
C GLU A 157 21.60 2.01 -2.32
N VAL A 158 22.13 2.46 -3.47
CA VAL A 158 22.55 1.59 -4.56
C VAL A 158 24.06 1.55 -4.63
N SER A 159 24.64 0.36 -4.54
CA SER A 159 26.08 0.18 -4.51
C SER A 159 26.54 -0.93 -5.46
N LYS A 160 27.69 -0.73 -6.08
CA LYS A 160 28.37 -1.81 -6.83
C LYS A 160 28.77 -2.97 -5.91
N ARG A 161 29.03 -2.66 -4.64
CA ARG A 161 29.47 -3.65 -3.64
C ARG A 161 28.25 -4.19 -2.90
N GLY A 162 28.18 -5.52 -2.77
CA GLY A 162 27.21 -6.22 -1.93
C GLY A 162 27.78 -6.51 -0.54
N ASP A 163 28.49 -5.56 0.05
CA ASP A 163 29.24 -5.78 1.29
C ASP A 163 28.59 -5.10 2.51
N ARG A 164 29.17 -5.35 3.68
CA ARG A 164 28.73 -4.81 4.98
C ARG A 164 28.75 -3.28 5.05
N PHE A 165 29.64 -2.62 4.31
CA PHE A 165 29.74 -1.16 4.33
C PHE A 165 28.56 -0.53 3.59
N ALA A 166 28.24 -1.05 2.42
CA ALA A 166 27.07 -0.61 1.65
C ALA A 166 25.76 -0.91 2.40
N ALA A 167 25.67 -2.06 3.08
CA ALA A 167 24.49 -2.42 3.88
C ALA A 167 24.24 -1.47 5.07
N LEU A 168 25.29 -0.83 5.61
CA LEU A 168 25.17 0.13 6.70
C LEU A 168 24.67 1.51 6.25
N VAL A 169 24.89 1.90 4.99
CA VAL A 169 24.57 3.25 4.52
C VAL A 169 23.11 3.64 4.78
N PRO A 170 22.08 2.85 4.38
CA PRO A 170 20.70 3.21 4.65
C PRO A 170 20.36 3.25 6.14
N VAL A 171 21.01 2.47 6.99
CA VAL A 171 20.85 2.50 8.44
C VAL A 171 21.41 3.81 9.02
N VAL A 172 22.60 4.20 8.58
CA VAL A 172 23.25 5.45 9.00
C VAL A 172 22.45 6.67 8.51
N ASP A 173 21.93 6.62 7.29
CA ASP A 173 21.06 7.68 6.75
C ASP A 173 19.75 7.79 7.53
N ALA A 174 19.18 6.66 7.96
CA ALA A 174 18.03 6.63 8.86
C ALA A 174 18.34 7.28 10.21
N VAL A 175 19.46 6.91 10.83
CA VAL A 175 19.92 7.50 12.10
C VAL A 175 20.11 9.02 11.96
N ARG A 176 20.82 9.45 10.93
CA ARG A 176 21.03 10.89 10.66
C ARG A 176 19.72 11.64 10.44
N SER A 177 18.80 11.06 9.68
CA SER A 177 17.47 11.63 9.42
C SER A 177 16.63 11.77 10.69
N ARG A 178 16.72 10.80 11.62
CA ARG A 178 15.90 10.74 12.83
C ARG A 178 16.47 11.53 13.99
N PHE A 179 17.78 11.54 14.13
CA PHE A 179 18.46 12.07 15.32
C PHE A 179 19.41 13.25 15.03
N GLY A 180 19.60 13.62 13.76
CA GLY A 180 20.43 14.74 13.32
C GLY A 180 21.93 14.45 13.33
N ALA A 181 22.40 13.48 14.11
CA ALA A 181 23.82 13.14 14.25
C ALA A 181 24.03 11.63 14.28
N VAL A 182 25.26 11.21 14.02
CA VAL A 182 25.70 9.81 14.11
C VAL A 182 26.73 9.75 15.24
N THR A 183 26.27 9.42 16.44
CA THR A 183 27.11 9.40 17.65
C THR A 183 26.81 8.15 18.49
N LEU A 184 27.67 7.88 19.46
CA LEU A 184 27.53 6.75 20.35
C LEU A 184 26.15 6.72 21.04
N ASN A 185 25.47 5.57 20.94
CA ASN A 185 24.16 5.31 21.55
C ASN A 185 22.99 6.25 21.11
N VAL A 186 23.15 7.00 20.03
CA VAL A 186 22.14 7.97 19.57
C VAL A 186 20.80 7.32 19.20
N ALA A 187 20.84 6.08 18.75
CA ALA A 187 19.67 5.30 18.32
C ALA A 187 19.26 4.22 19.35
N ARG A 188 19.60 4.44 20.63
CA ARG A 188 19.29 3.50 21.70
C ARG A 188 17.79 3.25 21.81
N GLY A 189 17.41 1.97 21.87
CA GLY A 189 16.01 1.52 21.95
C GLY A 189 15.43 1.07 20.63
N ILE A 190 16.18 1.23 19.54
CA ILE A 190 15.80 0.66 18.23
C ILE A 190 16.35 -0.77 18.12
N ALA A 191 15.55 -1.69 17.58
CA ALA A 191 16.01 -2.98 17.11
C ALA A 191 16.04 -2.99 15.57
N LEU A 192 17.09 -3.54 14.96
CA LEU A 192 17.19 -3.70 13.51
C LEU A 192 16.97 -5.15 13.13
N ARG A 193 15.89 -5.42 12.43
CA ARG A 193 15.57 -6.74 11.87
C ARG A 193 16.27 -6.93 10.53
N HIS A 194 16.92 -8.08 10.35
CA HIS A 194 17.57 -8.46 9.09
C HIS A 194 17.53 -9.98 8.89
N ASP A 195 17.82 -10.42 7.67
CA ASP A 195 18.07 -11.82 7.38
C ASP A 195 19.50 -12.23 7.81
N HIS A 196 19.87 -13.49 7.56
CA HIS A 196 21.20 -14.01 7.89
C HIS A 196 22.21 -13.81 6.74
N GLY A 197 22.01 -12.80 5.90
CA GLY A 197 22.95 -12.47 4.84
C GLY A 197 24.35 -12.15 5.40
N PRO A 198 25.46 -12.56 4.70
CA PRO A 198 26.82 -12.40 5.20
C PRO A 198 27.20 -10.95 5.49
N GLN A 199 26.58 -9.98 4.81
CA GLN A 199 26.78 -8.56 5.05
C GLN A 199 26.28 -8.14 6.43
N TYR A 200 25.17 -8.71 6.92
CA TYR A 200 24.51 -8.34 8.18
C TYR A 200 25.10 -9.04 9.41
N ILE A 201 25.62 -10.27 9.25
CA ILE A 201 26.23 -11.03 10.36
C ILE A 201 27.72 -10.72 10.57
N SER A 202 28.30 -9.82 9.79
CA SER A 202 29.71 -9.45 9.91
C SER A 202 29.99 -8.67 11.21
N HIS A 203 31.15 -8.92 11.85
CA HIS A 203 31.56 -8.19 13.05
C HIS A 203 31.57 -6.67 12.89
N HIS A 204 31.87 -6.18 11.68
CA HIS A 204 31.84 -4.74 11.42
C HIS A 204 30.41 -4.21 11.48
N PHE A 205 29.44 -4.87 10.81
CA PHE A 205 28.05 -4.45 10.79
C PHE A 205 27.44 -4.46 12.19
N THR A 206 27.59 -5.57 12.91
CA THR A 206 27.07 -5.70 14.29
C THR A 206 27.79 -4.76 15.27
N GLY A 207 29.09 -4.50 15.07
CA GLY A 207 29.86 -3.51 15.86
C GLY A 207 29.35 -2.08 15.67
N GLU A 208 29.02 -1.69 14.44
CA GLU A 208 28.44 -0.37 14.14
C GLU A 208 27.01 -0.23 14.72
N LEU A 209 26.18 -1.27 14.66
CA LEU A 209 24.89 -1.28 15.32
C LEU A 209 25.04 -1.05 16.82
N HIS A 210 25.98 -1.76 17.45
CA HIS A 210 26.29 -1.61 18.88
C HIS A 210 26.75 -0.19 19.20
N TYR A 211 27.66 0.39 18.39
CA TYR A 211 28.09 1.78 18.54
C TYR A 211 26.91 2.76 18.53
N LEU A 212 25.98 2.57 17.58
CA LEU A 212 24.77 3.40 17.47
C LEU A 212 23.74 3.15 18.58
N GLY A 213 23.91 2.08 19.38
CA GLY A 213 22.94 1.65 20.39
C GLY A 213 21.74 0.90 19.84
N ILE A 214 21.84 0.43 18.58
CA ILE A 214 20.80 -0.35 17.91
C ILE A 214 20.95 -1.82 18.30
N ALA A 215 19.88 -2.44 18.79
CA ALA A 215 19.86 -3.86 19.09
C ALA A 215 19.84 -4.68 17.79
N ASP A 216 20.77 -5.61 17.67
CA ASP A 216 20.77 -6.60 16.60
C ASP A 216 19.62 -7.61 16.80
N SER A 217 18.77 -7.78 15.77
CA SER A 217 17.56 -8.61 15.84
C SER A 217 17.43 -9.48 14.57
N PRO A 218 18.28 -10.50 14.39
CA PRO A 218 18.17 -11.38 13.24
C PRO A 218 16.80 -12.06 13.19
N ALA A 219 16.25 -12.22 12.01
CA ALA A 219 15.01 -12.97 11.82
C ALA A 219 15.25 -14.45 12.19
N TYR A 220 14.27 -15.10 12.82
CA TYR A 220 14.40 -16.51 13.13
C TYR A 220 14.52 -17.35 11.85
N VAL A 221 15.42 -18.32 11.88
CA VAL A 221 15.59 -19.29 10.79
C VAL A 221 14.26 -20.02 10.57
N ARG A 222 13.68 -19.90 9.34
CA ARG A 222 12.38 -20.43 8.92
C ARG A 222 11.14 -19.64 9.36
N GLU A 223 11.28 -18.43 9.92
CA GLU A 223 10.19 -17.49 10.14
C GLU A 223 10.35 -16.25 9.24
N PRO A 224 10.00 -16.35 7.94
CA PRO A 224 10.16 -15.25 6.98
C PRO A 224 9.30 -14.02 7.32
N GLU A 225 8.35 -14.18 8.24
CA GLU A 225 7.41 -13.12 8.62
C GLU A 225 8.08 -11.99 9.43
N GLY A 226 9.24 -12.25 10.02
CA GLY A 226 9.96 -11.27 10.83
C GLY A 226 10.43 -10.03 10.04
N ASN A 227 10.77 -10.15 8.75
CA ASN A 227 11.24 -9.06 7.89
C ASN A 227 10.25 -8.64 6.81
N GLY A 228 9.00 -9.08 6.89
CA GLY A 228 7.98 -8.87 5.87
C GLY A 228 7.72 -7.41 5.47
N VAL A 229 8.10 -6.43 6.31
CA VAL A 229 7.97 -5.00 5.99
C VAL A 229 9.05 -4.57 4.99
N ALA A 230 10.31 -4.97 5.18
CA ALA A 230 11.39 -4.65 4.26
C ALA A 230 11.19 -5.37 2.91
N GLU A 231 10.80 -6.65 2.94
CA GLU A 231 10.46 -7.42 1.74
C GLU A 231 9.28 -6.78 0.96
N TRP A 232 8.26 -6.33 1.68
CA TRP A 232 7.13 -5.64 1.07
C TRP A 232 7.58 -4.33 0.41
N PHE A 233 8.44 -3.54 1.07
CA PHE A 233 8.94 -2.29 0.50
C PHE A 233 9.79 -2.55 -0.76
N ILE A 234 10.70 -3.52 -0.72
CA ILE A 234 11.49 -3.94 -1.90
C ILE A 234 10.58 -4.32 -3.07
N ARG A 235 9.46 -4.99 -2.79
CA ARG A 235 8.48 -5.30 -3.83
C ARG A 235 7.86 -4.02 -4.42
N GLN A 236 7.49 -3.05 -3.58
CA GLN A 236 6.98 -1.77 -4.08
C GLN A 236 8.04 -1.05 -4.92
N LEU A 237 9.28 -1.01 -4.46
CA LEU A 237 10.40 -0.41 -5.17
C LEU A 237 10.60 -1.07 -6.56
N LYS A 238 10.58 -2.41 -6.61
CA LYS A 238 10.69 -3.15 -7.88
C LYS A 238 9.53 -2.83 -8.84
N GLU A 239 8.31 -2.88 -8.36
CA GLU A 239 7.12 -2.76 -9.20
C GLU A 239 6.83 -1.32 -9.64
N GLN A 240 7.27 -0.33 -8.87
CA GLN A 240 7.02 1.08 -9.17
C GLN A 240 8.22 1.78 -9.83
N LEU A 241 9.43 1.23 -9.68
CA LEU A 241 10.65 1.85 -10.21
C LEU A 241 11.54 0.84 -10.95
N LEU A 242 12.14 -0.14 -10.26
CA LEU A 242 13.26 -0.91 -10.81
C LEU A 242 12.88 -1.77 -12.03
N TRP A 243 11.63 -2.19 -12.17
CA TRP A 243 11.14 -2.93 -13.33
C TRP A 243 10.52 -2.01 -14.40
N CYS A 244 10.29 -0.74 -14.07
CA CYS A 244 9.67 0.23 -14.97
C CYS A 244 10.71 1.08 -15.71
N GLU A 245 11.89 1.24 -15.13
CA GLU A 245 12.96 2.09 -15.66
C GLU A 245 14.23 1.30 -15.96
N ARG A 246 15.06 1.86 -16.83
CA ARG A 246 16.39 1.35 -17.15
C ARG A 246 17.43 2.38 -16.77
N PHE A 247 18.48 1.95 -16.10
CA PHE A 247 19.55 2.79 -15.61
C PHE A 247 20.84 2.52 -16.39
N ALA A 248 21.56 3.54 -16.78
CA ALA A 248 22.85 3.38 -17.43
C ALA A 248 23.94 3.06 -16.39
N THR A 249 23.98 3.77 -15.28
CA THR A 249 25.02 3.68 -14.26
C THR A 249 24.44 3.40 -12.86
N VAL A 250 25.29 2.96 -11.96
CA VAL A 250 24.94 2.78 -10.53
C VAL A 250 24.53 4.11 -9.89
N ALA A 251 25.22 5.21 -10.26
CA ALA A 251 24.91 6.54 -9.75
C ALA A 251 23.51 7.02 -10.18
N GLU A 252 23.11 6.74 -11.42
CA GLU A 252 21.76 7.04 -11.91
C GLU A 252 20.69 6.22 -11.15
N ALA A 253 20.95 4.92 -10.96
CA ALA A 253 20.06 4.05 -10.19
C ALA A 253 19.95 4.51 -8.73
N ASP A 254 21.05 4.94 -8.09
CA ASP A 254 21.03 5.45 -6.71
C ASP A 254 20.22 6.74 -6.61
N ALA A 255 20.43 7.68 -7.51
CA ALA A 255 19.66 8.93 -7.53
C ALA A 255 18.15 8.67 -7.68
N ALA A 256 17.76 7.75 -8.57
CA ALA A 256 16.36 7.37 -8.79
C ALA A 256 15.76 6.67 -7.57
N VAL A 257 16.48 5.74 -6.93
CA VAL A 257 16.04 5.02 -5.71
C VAL A 257 15.88 5.98 -4.54
N ARG A 258 16.81 6.91 -4.33
CA ARG A 258 16.71 7.96 -3.30
C ARG A 258 15.51 8.90 -3.55
N ALA A 259 15.30 9.31 -4.80
CA ALA A 259 14.13 10.09 -5.19
C ALA A 259 12.83 9.34 -4.94
N PHE A 260 12.78 8.04 -5.26
CA PHE A 260 11.66 7.18 -4.98
C PHE A 260 11.37 7.08 -3.46
N CYS A 261 12.40 6.89 -2.62
CA CYS A 261 12.24 6.86 -1.17
C CYS A 261 11.66 8.17 -0.64
N LYS A 262 12.12 9.31 -1.17
CA LYS A 262 11.57 10.63 -0.81
C LYS A 262 10.10 10.75 -1.19
N THR A 263 9.75 10.43 -2.44
CA THR A 263 8.35 10.47 -2.91
C THR A 263 7.47 9.50 -2.11
N PHE A 264 7.99 8.31 -1.81
CA PHE A 264 7.27 7.33 -0.98
C PHE A 264 6.99 7.87 0.42
N ARG A 265 7.98 8.46 1.07
CA ARG A 265 7.84 9.10 2.38
C ARG A 265 6.79 10.20 2.38
N ASP A 266 6.76 11.02 1.33
CA ASP A 266 5.96 12.24 1.27
C ASP A 266 4.54 11.98 0.71
N GLU A 267 4.33 10.95 -0.15
CA GLU A 267 3.08 10.76 -0.89
C GLU A 267 2.42 9.39 -0.73
N TRP A 268 3.13 8.36 -0.24
CA TRP A 268 2.54 7.04 -0.05
C TRP A 268 1.61 7.00 1.15
N ILE A 269 0.28 7.03 0.91
CA ILE A 269 -0.69 6.95 2.00
C ILE A 269 -0.89 5.50 2.47
N VAL A 270 -0.98 5.33 3.79
CA VAL A 270 -1.05 4.02 4.47
C VAL A 270 -2.34 3.89 5.26
N GLU A 271 -3.16 2.87 4.96
CA GLU A 271 -4.48 2.68 5.60
C GLU A 271 -4.37 2.56 7.12
N ARG A 272 -3.40 1.76 7.63
CA ARG A 272 -3.22 1.57 9.09
C ARG A 272 -2.75 2.82 9.83
N LEU A 273 -2.17 3.79 9.13
CA LEU A 273 -1.81 5.10 9.66
C LEU A 273 -2.93 6.15 9.51
N GLY A 274 -4.18 5.71 9.28
CA GLY A 274 -5.31 6.59 9.03
C GLY A 274 -5.23 7.30 7.67
N TYR A 275 -4.61 6.67 6.69
CA TYR A 275 -4.32 7.23 5.36
C TYR A 275 -3.38 8.44 5.40
N ARG A 276 -2.50 8.51 6.38
CA ARG A 276 -1.37 9.44 6.42
C ARG A 276 -0.21 8.88 5.62
N THR A 277 0.69 9.77 5.19
CA THR A 277 1.99 9.38 4.64
C THR A 277 2.96 9.01 5.78
N PRO A 278 4.09 8.32 5.49
CA PRO A 278 5.15 8.10 6.47
C PRO A 278 5.62 9.38 7.16
N ALA A 279 5.84 10.44 6.38
CA ALA A 279 6.27 11.75 6.92
C ALA A 279 5.23 12.37 7.87
N GLU A 280 3.95 12.36 7.49
CA GLU A 280 2.85 12.87 8.32
C GLU A 280 2.68 12.06 9.61
N ALA A 281 2.82 10.74 9.53
CA ALA A 281 2.72 9.86 10.70
C ALA A 281 3.85 10.16 11.71
N TYR A 282 5.07 10.35 11.19
CA TYR A 282 6.21 10.71 12.05
C TYR A 282 6.06 12.11 12.64
N ALA A 283 5.65 13.10 11.86
CA ALA A 283 5.40 14.46 12.34
C ALA A 283 4.34 14.49 13.46
N THR A 284 3.26 13.70 13.31
CA THR A 284 2.24 13.56 14.37
C THR A 284 2.84 13.00 15.65
N PHE A 285 3.64 11.93 15.54
CA PHE A 285 4.31 11.33 16.71
C PHE A 285 5.23 12.30 17.43
N ILE A 286 6.00 13.11 16.70
CA ILE A 286 6.87 14.12 17.30
C ILE A 286 6.04 15.20 18.00
N ALA A 287 4.96 15.69 17.40
CA ALA A 287 4.08 16.69 17.99
C ALA A 287 3.42 16.20 19.28
N GLU A 288 2.95 14.94 19.32
CA GLU A 288 2.35 14.31 20.51
C GLU A 288 3.33 14.14 21.67
N ARG A 289 4.64 14.05 21.41
CA ARG A 289 5.66 13.96 22.45
C ARG A 289 6.17 15.32 22.95
N ALA A 290 5.92 16.37 22.17
CA ALA A 290 6.28 17.74 22.55
C ALA A 290 5.17 18.45 23.32
N ALA A 291 3.94 17.89 23.32
CA ALA A 291 2.78 18.40 24.07
C ALA A 291 2.70 17.78 25.46
#